data_0846f37337e57c65d980667d5da76535
#
_entry.id   0846f37337e57c65d980667d5da76535
#
_cell.length_a   1.000
_cell.length_b   1.000
_cell.length_c   1.000
_cell.angle_alpha   90.00
_cell.angle_beta   90.00
_cell.angle_gamma   90.00
#
_symmetry.space_group_name_H-M   'P 1'
#
loop_
_entity.id
_entity.type
_entity.pdbx_description
1 polymer ?
#
loop_
_entity_poly.entity_id
_entity_poly.type
_entity_poly.pdbx_seq_one_letter_code
_entity_poly.pdbx_strand_id
1 'polypeptide(L)'
;AGGSGIVIARAPTSGINFTASPGTNTITFVANPSSPSGVDQVATFTTSGNFGIADGDATGFFLADYLVVGGGGGSGCASDGNSRGGGGGAGGYRTSGYGPSPLQGSSLVLSPGPYSITVGAGGPASSSAPVGNGTNSVFSTITSTGGGHGASHRSGAQAGGSGGGGAPGNCSAGSGNTPPTDPPQGNGGGTGTGEGPTPSRKGGGGGGAIESGNTDGQSYGGDGAPNLITGSDVSYAGGGGGGEPSGAANGGAGGGANQGQSGSANTGGGGGGNDGAGGNAGGSGIVVVRFPGSTGASVAPGTNSIATLPAPAGGCKVASFTVTGTLTI
;
A
#
# COMPACT_ATOMS: atom_id res chain seq x y z
N ALA A 1 18.41 -35.23 -29.78
CA ALA A 1 18.84 -35.14 -28.37
C ALA A 1 17.61 -35.03 -27.50
N GLY A 2 17.49 -35.90 -26.45
CA GLY A 2 16.46 -35.77 -25.43
C GLY A 2 16.79 -34.61 -24.45
N GLY A 3 15.78 -34.00 -23.81
CA GLY A 3 15.99 -33.03 -22.74
C GLY A 3 16.50 -33.69 -21.46
N SER A 4 17.24 -32.96 -20.63
CA SER A 4 17.63 -33.39 -19.28
C SER A 4 16.40 -33.47 -18.36
N GLY A 5 16.42 -34.49 -17.47
CA GLY A 5 15.38 -34.65 -16.45
C GLY A 5 15.55 -33.67 -15.29
N ILE A 6 14.49 -33.57 -14.50
CA ILE A 6 14.47 -32.82 -13.22
C ILE A 6 13.90 -33.72 -12.12
N VAL A 7 14.42 -33.60 -10.90
CA VAL A 7 13.85 -34.24 -9.71
C VAL A 7 13.44 -33.16 -8.73
N ILE A 8 12.22 -33.24 -8.22
CA ILE A 8 11.69 -32.29 -7.23
C ILE A 8 11.17 -33.09 -6.03
N ALA A 9 11.59 -32.71 -4.84
CA ALA A 9 11.05 -33.21 -3.55
C ALA A 9 10.45 -32.04 -2.76
N ARG A 10 9.31 -32.25 -2.09
CA ARG A 10 8.62 -31.25 -1.29
C ARG A 10 8.17 -31.86 0.05
N ALA A 11 8.37 -31.13 1.12
CA ALA A 11 7.89 -31.50 2.45
C ALA A 11 7.65 -30.26 3.32
N PRO A 12 6.83 -30.37 4.41
CA PRO A 12 6.75 -29.33 5.42
C PRO A 12 8.11 -28.97 6.00
N THR A 13 8.26 -27.74 6.48
CA THR A 13 9.49 -27.32 7.19
C THR A 13 9.53 -27.80 8.65
N SER A 14 8.42 -28.32 9.17
CA SER A 14 8.36 -28.91 10.51
C SER A 14 8.75 -30.38 10.51
N GLY A 15 9.62 -30.79 11.41
CA GLY A 15 10.04 -32.17 11.65
C GLY A 15 11.15 -32.70 10.72
N ILE A 16 11.42 -32.04 9.60
CA ILE A 16 12.49 -32.43 8.68
C ILE A 16 13.20 -31.22 8.08
N ASN A 17 14.48 -31.39 7.74
CA ASN A 17 15.29 -30.40 7.06
C ASN A 17 15.94 -31.00 5.82
N PHE A 18 15.80 -30.35 4.65
CA PHE A 18 16.41 -30.79 3.40
C PHE A 18 17.79 -30.21 3.20
N THR A 19 18.68 -31.03 2.65
CA THR A 19 19.96 -30.56 2.09
C THR A 19 20.11 -31.05 0.65
N ALA A 20 20.74 -30.25 -0.19
CA ALA A 20 21.00 -30.57 -1.59
C ALA A 20 22.44 -30.17 -1.97
N SER A 21 23.14 -31.05 -2.67
CA SER A 21 24.47 -30.78 -3.22
C SER A 21 24.63 -31.42 -4.59
N PRO A 22 25.46 -30.89 -5.51
CA PRO A 22 26.21 -29.63 -5.41
C PRO A 22 25.32 -28.40 -5.39
N GLY A 23 25.90 -27.20 -5.14
CA GLY A 23 25.19 -25.94 -5.03
C GLY A 23 24.44 -25.44 -6.27
N THR A 24 24.48 -26.16 -7.38
CA THR A 24 23.60 -25.98 -8.55
C THR A 24 22.21 -26.58 -8.36
N ASN A 25 22.04 -27.49 -7.39
CA ASN A 25 20.75 -27.97 -6.91
C ASN A 25 20.28 -27.04 -5.79
N THR A 26 19.00 -26.78 -5.70
CA THR A 26 18.46 -25.73 -4.84
C THR A 26 17.46 -26.26 -3.83
N ILE A 27 17.41 -25.62 -2.66
CA ILE A 27 16.28 -25.73 -1.75
C ILE A 27 15.62 -24.36 -1.69
N THR A 28 14.31 -24.32 -1.92
CA THR A 28 13.48 -23.13 -1.84
C THR A 28 12.38 -23.35 -0.81
N PHE A 29 11.87 -22.25 -0.25
CA PHE A 29 10.79 -22.28 0.72
C PHE A 29 9.57 -21.65 0.07
N VAL A 30 8.42 -22.33 0.18
CA VAL A 30 7.18 -21.90 -0.46
C VAL A 30 6.04 -21.86 0.57
N ALA A 31 5.19 -20.86 0.45
CA ALA A 31 4.01 -20.77 1.29
C ALA A 31 3.09 -21.98 1.07
N ASN A 32 2.65 -22.59 2.15
CA ASN A 32 1.63 -23.63 2.16
C ASN A 32 0.79 -23.52 3.44
N PRO A 33 -0.35 -22.80 3.41
CA PRO A 33 -1.21 -22.64 4.60
C PRO A 33 -1.72 -23.95 5.18
N SER A 34 -1.71 -25.03 4.43
CA SER A 34 -2.09 -26.37 4.87
C SER A 34 -0.97 -27.13 5.57
N SER A 35 0.25 -26.62 5.53
CA SER A 35 1.41 -27.19 6.25
C SER A 35 1.38 -26.79 7.73
N PRO A 36 1.82 -27.62 8.67
CA PRO A 36 1.89 -27.29 10.10
C PRO A 36 2.68 -26.02 10.42
N SER A 37 3.73 -25.73 9.62
CA SER A 37 4.54 -24.51 9.74
C SER A 37 4.05 -23.36 8.85
N GLY A 38 3.05 -23.58 8.00
CA GLY A 38 2.65 -22.66 6.95
C GLY A 38 3.62 -22.60 5.76
N VAL A 39 4.74 -23.30 5.81
CA VAL A 39 5.81 -23.26 4.81
C VAL A 39 6.28 -24.67 4.48
N ASP A 40 6.50 -24.95 3.20
CA ASP A 40 7.14 -26.17 2.72
C ASP A 40 8.54 -25.88 2.18
N GLN A 41 9.41 -26.89 2.26
CA GLN A 41 10.69 -26.94 1.57
C GLN A 41 10.50 -27.63 0.23
N VAL A 42 11.15 -27.11 -0.82
CA VAL A 42 11.19 -27.72 -2.14
C VAL A 42 12.65 -27.86 -2.58
N ALA A 43 13.13 -29.08 -2.65
CA ALA A 43 14.45 -29.39 -3.20
C ALA A 43 14.31 -29.66 -4.70
N THR A 44 15.10 -28.98 -5.53
CA THR A 44 15.10 -29.10 -6.99
C THR A 44 16.48 -29.51 -7.47
N PHE A 45 16.54 -30.63 -8.17
CA PHE A 45 17.78 -31.21 -8.74
C PHE A 45 17.73 -31.11 -10.26
N THR A 46 18.63 -30.31 -10.80
CA THR A 46 18.86 -30.17 -12.25
C THR A 46 20.16 -30.81 -12.68
N THR A 47 20.97 -31.24 -11.73
CA THR A 47 22.20 -32.02 -11.93
C THR A 47 22.26 -33.18 -10.94
N SER A 48 22.99 -34.24 -11.28
CA SER A 48 23.22 -35.33 -10.34
C SER A 48 23.84 -34.84 -9.04
N GLY A 49 23.35 -35.33 -7.92
CA GLY A 49 23.81 -34.90 -6.61
C GLY A 49 23.19 -35.69 -5.47
N ASN A 50 23.48 -35.26 -4.23
CA ASN A 50 22.98 -35.88 -3.04
C ASN A 50 21.79 -35.09 -2.48
N PHE A 51 20.74 -35.81 -2.09
CA PHE A 51 19.62 -35.32 -1.32
C PHE A 51 19.75 -35.84 0.11
N GLY A 52 19.82 -34.96 1.07
CA GLY A 52 19.85 -35.30 2.49
C GLY A 52 18.54 -34.90 3.16
N ILE A 53 18.12 -35.72 4.10
CA ILE A 53 17.00 -35.45 5.03
C ILE A 53 17.57 -35.58 6.43
N ALA A 54 17.41 -34.55 7.26
CA ALA A 54 17.75 -34.57 8.67
C ALA A 54 16.48 -34.39 9.52
N ASP A 55 16.46 -35.04 10.69
CA ASP A 55 15.41 -34.78 11.69
C ASP A 55 15.57 -33.36 12.24
N GLY A 56 14.47 -32.71 12.48
CA GLY A 56 14.39 -31.35 13.03
C GLY A 56 13.70 -30.38 12.07
N ASP A 57 13.19 -29.30 12.65
CA ASP A 57 12.56 -28.26 11.86
C ASP A 57 13.61 -27.59 10.95
N ALA A 58 13.24 -27.25 9.75
CA ALA A 58 14.00 -26.28 8.97
C ALA A 58 13.87 -24.94 9.72
N THR A 59 14.85 -24.70 10.59
CA THR A 59 14.79 -23.64 11.58
C THR A 59 14.69 -22.28 10.95
N GLY A 60 13.67 -21.57 11.35
CA GLY A 60 13.61 -20.12 11.22
C GLY A 60 12.77 -19.55 10.09
N PHE A 61 12.11 -20.37 9.26
CA PHE A 61 11.20 -19.83 8.23
C PHE A 61 9.75 -19.82 8.72
N PHE A 62 9.02 -18.75 8.42
CA PHE A 62 7.61 -18.63 8.76
C PHE A 62 6.88 -17.77 7.73
N LEU A 63 5.55 -17.93 7.67
CA LEU A 63 4.70 -17.06 6.88
C LEU A 63 4.45 -15.75 7.62
N ALA A 64 4.60 -14.66 6.88
CA ALA A 64 4.21 -13.33 7.32
C ALA A 64 3.16 -12.76 6.38
N ASP A 65 2.07 -12.30 6.95
CA ASP A 65 1.10 -11.46 6.26
C ASP A 65 1.51 -9.99 6.37
N TYR A 66 1.08 -9.20 5.40
CA TYR A 66 1.46 -7.81 5.34
C TYR A 66 0.31 -6.90 4.89
N LEU A 67 0.41 -5.66 5.31
CA LEU A 67 -0.24 -4.50 4.72
C LEU A 67 0.83 -3.43 4.52
N VAL A 68 1.02 -2.98 3.28
CA VAL A 68 1.95 -1.91 2.91
C VAL A 68 1.15 -0.83 2.19
N VAL A 69 1.07 0.35 2.81
CA VAL A 69 0.34 1.49 2.24
C VAL A 69 1.32 2.62 1.98
N GLY A 70 1.39 3.12 0.75
CA GLY A 70 2.22 4.27 0.38
C GLY A 70 1.72 5.57 1.02
N GLY A 71 2.51 6.63 1.00
CA GLY A 71 2.03 7.96 1.39
C GLY A 71 1.04 8.51 0.36
N GLY A 72 -0.02 9.19 0.80
CA GLY A 72 -0.99 9.85 -0.08
C GLY A 72 -0.41 11.07 -0.79
N GLY A 73 -0.92 11.44 -1.95
CA GLY A 73 -0.54 12.65 -2.67
C GLY A 73 -1.10 13.93 -2.03
N GLY A 74 -0.40 15.05 -2.19
CA GLY A 74 -0.93 16.36 -1.85
C GLY A 74 -2.05 16.80 -2.81
N SER A 75 -2.94 17.65 -2.38
CA SER A 75 -3.97 18.21 -3.27
C SER A 75 -3.41 19.32 -4.18
N GLY A 76 -4.07 19.54 -5.30
CA GLY A 76 -3.81 20.71 -6.14
C GLY A 76 -4.12 22.03 -5.42
N CYS A 77 -3.45 23.10 -5.85
CA CYS A 77 -3.70 24.46 -5.38
C CYS A 77 -4.46 25.30 -6.42
N ALA A 78 -5.25 26.23 -5.94
CA ALA A 78 -5.85 27.30 -6.73
C ALA A 78 -4.94 28.53 -6.66
N SER A 79 -4.44 29.02 -7.79
CA SER A 79 -3.50 30.16 -7.80
C SER A 79 -4.17 31.53 -7.97
N ASP A 80 -5.46 31.58 -8.28
CA ASP A 80 -6.14 32.79 -8.74
C ASP A 80 -7.51 33.04 -8.08
N GLY A 81 -7.84 32.41 -6.96
CA GLY A 81 -9.13 32.57 -6.27
C GLY A 81 -10.37 32.10 -7.07
N ASN A 82 -10.19 31.78 -8.34
CA ASN A 82 -11.23 31.30 -9.26
C ASN A 82 -11.04 29.86 -9.71
N SER A 83 -9.92 29.26 -9.35
CA SER A 83 -9.60 27.87 -9.66
C SER A 83 -9.96 26.96 -8.48
N ARG A 84 -10.13 25.69 -8.78
CA ARG A 84 -10.37 24.65 -7.79
C ARG A 84 -9.31 23.58 -7.93
N GLY A 85 -8.63 23.26 -6.84
CA GLY A 85 -7.63 22.19 -6.84
C GLY A 85 -8.28 20.81 -6.88
N GLY A 86 -7.68 19.87 -7.60
CA GLY A 86 -8.04 18.45 -7.51
C GLY A 86 -7.59 17.85 -6.17
N GLY A 87 -8.31 16.85 -5.66
CA GLY A 87 -7.89 16.08 -4.49
C GLY A 87 -6.65 15.23 -4.77
N GLY A 88 -5.81 14.99 -3.77
CA GLY A 88 -4.69 14.06 -3.86
C GLY A 88 -5.16 12.61 -3.96
N GLY A 89 -4.49 11.78 -4.75
CA GLY A 89 -4.72 10.34 -4.79
C GLY A 89 -4.19 9.68 -3.51
N ALA A 90 -4.80 8.58 -3.10
CA ALA A 90 -4.29 7.76 -2.01
C ALA A 90 -2.95 7.12 -2.36
N GLY A 91 -2.14 6.79 -1.37
CA GLY A 91 -1.03 5.86 -1.52
C GLY A 91 -1.52 4.50 -1.98
N GLY A 92 -0.69 3.76 -2.71
CA GLY A 92 -1.02 2.40 -3.11
C GLY A 92 -1.32 1.54 -1.88
N TYR A 93 -2.19 0.55 -2.06
CA TYR A 93 -2.59 -0.41 -1.05
C TYR A 93 -2.16 -1.82 -1.47
N ARG A 94 -1.23 -2.43 -0.76
CA ARG A 94 -0.75 -3.79 -1.02
C ARG A 94 -0.92 -4.63 0.23
N THR A 95 -1.62 -5.74 0.12
CA THR A 95 -1.91 -6.63 1.27
C THR A 95 -1.83 -8.10 0.87
N SER A 96 -1.55 -8.97 1.84
CA SER A 96 -1.90 -10.38 1.79
C SER A 96 -3.30 -10.60 2.42
N GLY A 97 -3.71 -11.75 2.69
CA GLY A 97 -5.02 -12.30 3.05
C GLY A 97 -6.06 -11.51 3.87
N TYR A 98 -5.77 -10.32 4.42
CA TYR A 98 -6.67 -9.62 5.37
C TYR A 98 -7.46 -8.45 4.77
N GLY A 99 -7.24 -8.11 3.53
CA GLY A 99 -8.00 -7.10 2.79
C GLY A 99 -9.09 -7.74 1.90
N PRO A 100 -9.86 -6.94 1.16
CA PRO A 100 -10.90 -7.46 0.27
C PRO A 100 -10.31 -8.10 -1.00
N SER A 101 -11.01 -9.13 -1.54
CA SER A 101 -10.76 -9.59 -2.90
C SER A 101 -11.21 -8.49 -3.90
N PRO A 102 -10.50 -8.26 -5.02
CA PRO A 102 -9.33 -8.99 -5.52
C PRO A 102 -7.97 -8.39 -5.12
N LEU A 103 -7.87 -7.55 -4.08
CA LEU A 103 -6.65 -6.84 -3.72
C LEU A 103 -5.63 -7.72 -2.96
N GLN A 104 -5.97 -8.96 -2.67
CA GLN A 104 -5.13 -9.88 -1.89
C GLN A 104 -4.00 -10.49 -2.73
N GLY A 105 -2.75 -10.23 -2.32
CA GLY A 105 -1.57 -10.95 -2.75
C GLY A 105 -1.27 -12.16 -1.85
N SER A 106 -0.13 -12.79 -2.06
CA SER A 106 0.34 -13.93 -1.25
C SER A 106 1.14 -13.47 -0.05
N SER A 107 1.05 -14.22 1.07
CA SER A 107 1.93 -14.05 2.23
C SER A 107 3.40 -14.25 1.84
N LEU A 108 4.30 -13.66 2.60
CA LEU A 108 5.75 -13.77 2.40
C LEU A 108 6.32 -14.88 3.29
N VAL A 109 7.27 -15.63 2.74
CA VAL A 109 8.13 -16.52 3.53
C VAL A 109 9.32 -15.69 4.00
N LEU A 110 9.46 -15.54 5.32
CA LEU A 110 10.56 -14.80 5.94
C LEU A 110 11.50 -15.75 6.67
N SER A 111 12.79 -15.41 6.70
CA SER A 111 13.84 -16.04 7.50
C SER A 111 14.23 -15.14 8.68
N PRO A 112 14.91 -15.66 9.71
CA PRO A 112 15.49 -14.82 10.74
C PRO A 112 16.45 -13.78 10.18
N GLY A 113 16.38 -12.56 10.68
CA GLY A 113 17.23 -11.45 10.26
C GLY A 113 16.55 -10.10 10.32
N PRO A 114 17.30 -9.04 10.00
CA PRO A 114 16.77 -7.69 9.93
C PRO A 114 16.09 -7.42 8.59
N TYR A 115 14.90 -6.85 8.61
CA TYR A 115 14.16 -6.36 7.46
C TYR A 115 14.01 -4.85 7.53
N SER A 116 14.57 -4.15 6.57
CA SER A 116 14.38 -2.72 6.44
C SER A 116 12.94 -2.41 6.04
N ILE A 117 12.31 -1.49 6.75
CA ILE A 117 10.96 -0.99 6.47
C ILE A 117 11.08 0.48 6.06
N THR A 118 10.51 0.84 4.93
CA THR A 118 10.32 2.24 4.55
C THR A 118 8.85 2.60 4.67
N VAL A 119 8.54 3.65 5.41
CA VAL A 119 7.19 4.22 5.47
C VAL A 119 7.17 5.51 4.65
N GLY A 120 6.31 5.53 3.65
CA GLY A 120 6.19 6.65 2.72
C GLY A 120 5.61 7.90 3.39
N ALA A 121 6.22 9.04 3.17
CA ALA A 121 5.67 10.32 3.58
C ALA A 121 4.51 10.74 2.65
N GLY A 122 3.54 11.45 3.19
CA GLY A 122 2.53 12.13 2.39
C GLY A 122 3.15 13.23 1.52
N GLY A 123 2.55 13.48 0.37
CA GLY A 123 2.90 14.60 -0.49
C GLY A 123 2.73 15.93 0.25
N PRO A 124 3.68 16.87 0.13
CA PRO A 124 3.65 18.11 0.87
C PRO A 124 2.46 19.00 0.48
N ALA A 125 1.99 19.80 1.43
CA ALA A 125 1.15 20.95 1.16
C ALA A 125 1.95 21.99 0.36
N SER A 126 1.30 22.70 -0.55
CA SER A 126 1.94 23.76 -1.30
C SER A 126 0.99 24.93 -1.50
N SER A 127 1.48 26.17 -1.27
CA SER A 127 0.75 27.39 -1.60
C SER A 127 0.90 27.80 -3.07
N SER A 128 1.80 27.15 -3.80
CA SER A 128 2.06 27.36 -5.23
C SER A 128 2.47 26.04 -5.87
N ALA A 129 2.29 25.88 -7.16
CA ALA A 129 2.82 24.72 -7.89
C ALA A 129 4.37 24.72 -7.86
N PRO A 130 5.05 23.55 -7.83
CA PRO A 130 4.47 22.21 -7.88
C PRO A 130 4.03 21.70 -6.50
N VAL A 131 2.91 20.99 -6.47
CA VAL A 131 2.47 20.14 -5.37
C VAL A 131 3.17 18.76 -5.48
N GLY A 132 3.23 18.01 -4.39
CA GLY A 132 4.03 16.79 -4.36
C GLY A 132 3.23 15.50 -4.32
N ASN A 133 3.75 14.48 -4.99
CA ASN A 133 3.30 13.11 -4.81
C ASN A 133 3.67 12.61 -3.40
N GLY A 134 2.93 11.62 -2.91
CA GLY A 134 3.38 10.81 -1.79
C GLY A 134 4.62 9.98 -2.17
N THR A 135 5.30 9.44 -1.18
CA THR A 135 6.45 8.54 -1.41
C THR A 135 6.09 7.08 -1.14
N ASN A 136 6.90 6.17 -1.66
CA ASN A 136 6.65 4.74 -1.55
C ASN A 136 6.85 4.22 -0.12
N SER A 137 6.03 3.25 0.27
CA SER A 137 6.32 2.35 1.39
C SER A 137 6.87 1.02 0.88
N VAL A 138 7.83 0.45 1.62
CA VAL A 138 8.51 -0.80 1.21
C VAL A 138 8.66 -1.74 2.40
N PHE A 139 8.32 -3.00 2.16
CA PHE A 139 8.63 -4.12 3.05
C PHE A 139 9.09 -5.32 2.21
N SER A 140 10.33 -5.77 2.42
CA SER A 140 10.92 -6.88 1.66
C SER A 140 10.80 -6.65 0.14
N THR A 141 10.12 -7.51 -0.59
CA THR A 141 9.87 -7.41 -2.03
C THR A 141 8.62 -6.60 -2.37
N ILE A 142 7.86 -6.16 -1.38
CA ILE A 142 6.60 -5.43 -1.59
C ILE A 142 6.87 -3.94 -1.57
N THR A 143 6.61 -3.29 -2.69
CA THR A 143 6.60 -1.83 -2.81
C THR A 143 5.18 -1.35 -3.06
N SER A 144 4.72 -0.42 -2.26
CA SER A 144 3.46 0.30 -2.44
C SER A 144 3.76 1.74 -2.86
N THR A 145 3.32 2.13 -4.03
CA THR A 145 3.65 3.42 -4.64
C THR A 145 2.94 4.57 -3.93
N GLY A 146 3.60 5.71 -3.80
CA GLY A 146 2.97 6.93 -3.31
C GLY A 146 1.80 7.38 -4.19
N GLY A 147 0.83 8.07 -3.62
CA GLY A 147 -0.30 8.66 -4.33
C GLY A 147 0.10 9.83 -5.22
N GLY A 148 -0.57 9.97 -6.36
CA GLY A 148 -0.38 11.09 -7.25
C GLY A 148 -0.96 12.40 -6.68
N HIS A 149 -0.30 13.53 -6.87
CA HIS A 149 -0.86 14.82 -6.45
C HIS A 149 -2.05 15.23 -7.33
N GLY A 150 -2.98 15.99 -6.74
CA GLY A 150 -4.11 16.58 -7.44
C GLY A 150 -3.68 17.68 -8.41
N ALA A 151 -4.48 17.89 -9.44
CA ALA A 151 -4.24 18.95 -10.44
C ALA A 151 -4.36 20.34 -9.82
N SER A 152 -3.42 21.20 -10.16
CA SER A 152 -3.49 22.64 -9.91
C SER A 152 -4.01 23.36 -11.15
N HIS A 153 -4.35 24.65 -11.02
CA HIS A 153 -4.70 25.47 -12.18
C HIS A 153 -3.64 25.35 -13.29
N ARG A 154 -4.05 24.92 -14.49
CA ARG A 154 -3.20 24.69 -15.68
C ARG A 154 -2.11 23.62 -15.56
N SER A 155 -2.13 22.81 -14.48
CA SER A 155 -1.25 21.65 -14.34
C SER A 155 -2.08 20.41 -14.09
N GLY A 156 -1.89 19.36 -14.89
CA GLY A 156 -2.58 18.09 -14.75
C GLY A 156 -2.22 17.38 -13.44
N ALA A 157 -3.11 16.51 -12.97
CA ALA A 157 -2.84 15.62 -11.86
C ALA A 157 -1.82 14.55 -12.23
N GLN A 158 -1.17 13.96 -11.24
CA GLN A 158 -0.18 12.91 -11.44
C GLN A 158 -0.76 11.51 -11.15
N ALA A 159 -0.18 10.57 -11.86
CA ALA A 159 -0.39 9.15 -11.60
C ALA A 159 0.36 8.71 -10.34
N GLY A 160 -0.10 7.62 -9.72
CA GLY A 160 0.53 7.05 -8.53
C GLY A 160 -0.06 5.70 -8.15
N GLY A 161 0.10 5.29 -6.90
CA GLY A 161 -0.61 4.14 -6.34
C GLY A 161 -2.10 4.30 -6.60
N SER A 162 -2.67 5.44 -6.19
CA SER A 162 -3.91 5.98 -6.75
C SER A 162 -3.63 7.35 -7.37
N GLY A 163 -4.39 7.72 -8.39
CA GLY A 163 -4.19 8.96 -9.15
C GLY A 163 -4.81 10.19 -8.50
N GLY A 164 -4.21 11.35 -8.68
CA GLY A 164 -4.77 12.63 -8.25
C GLY A 164 -5.98 13.05 -9.07
N GLY A 165 -6.90 13.82 -8.49
CA GLY A 165 -8.06 14.41 -9.15
C GLY A 165 -7.70 15.56 -10.10
N GLY A 166 -8.44 15.71 -11.19
CA GLY A 166 -8.28 16.78 -12.16
C GLY A 166 -8.75 18.14 -11.64
N ALA A 167 -8.27 19.23 -12.25
CA ALA A 167 -8.78 20.58 -11.99
C ALA A 167 -9.77 21.00 -13.09
N PRO A 168 -10.61 22.04 -12.87
CA PRO A 168 -11.45 22.65 -13.91
C PRO A 168 -10.64 23.10 -15.11
N GLY A 169 -11.28 23.22 -16.30
CA GLY A 169 -10.61 23.67 -17.51
C GLY A 169 -9.80 22.58 -18.20
N ASN A 170 -10.34 21.37 -18.29
CA ASN A 170 -9.76 20.23 -19.00
C ASN A 170 -8.41 19.70 -18.44
N CYS A 171 -8.09 19.97 -17.18
CA CYS A 171 -6.93 19.35 -16.55
C CYS A 171 -7.24 17.88 -16.25
N SER A 172 -6.48 16.97 -16.85
CA SER A 172 -6.66 15.53 -16.70
C SER A 172 -6.43 15.05 -15.26
N ALA A 173 -7.22 14.06 -14.86
CA ALA A 173 -6.96 13.27 -13.66
C ALA A 173 -5.77 12.31 -13.85
N GLY A 174 -5.12 11.95 -12.79
CA GLY A 174 -4.03 10.98 -12.77
C GLY A 174 -4.55 9.54 -12.81
N SER A 175 -3.79 8.65 -13.44
CA SER A 175 -4.04 7.21 -13.44
C SER A 175 -3.64 6.58 -12.11
N GLY A 176 -4.40 5.60 -11.64
CA GLY A 176 -4.01 4.73 -10.52
C GLY A 176 -3.19 3.54 -11.00
N ASN A 177 -2.78 2.70 -10.04
CA ASN A 177 -1.98 1.49 -10.27
C ASN A 177 -0.76 1.75 -11.17
N THR A 178 0.00 2.79 -10.87
CA THR A 178 1.15 3.23 -11.65
C THR A 178 2.40 3.31 -10.76
N PRO A 179 3.46 2.52 -11.04
CA PRO A 179 3.51 1.46 -12.06
C PRO A 179 2.49 0.34 -11.79
N PRO A 180 2.08 -0.41 -12.83
CA PRO A 180 1.09 -1.47 -12.67
C PRO A 180 1.61 -2.59 -11.78
N THR A 181 0.74 -3.08 -10.90
CA THR A 181 0.98 -4.24 -10.04
C THR A 181 -0.18 -5.22 -10.14
N ASP A 182 0.08 -6.47 -9.81
CA ASP A 182 -0.94 -7.51 -9.65
C ASP A 182 -0.79 -8.11 -8.24
N PRO A 183 -1.85 -8.07 -7.40
CA PRO A 183 -3.09 -7.30 -7.56
C PRO A 183 -2.88 -5.80 -7.74
N PRO A 184 -3.87 -5.05 -8.31
CA PRO A 184 -3.79 -3.61 -8.45
C PRO A 184 -3.71 -2.91 -7.10
N GLN A 185 -3.01 -1.76 -7.04
CA GLN A 185 -2.76 -1.05 -5.78
C GLN A 185 -3.60 0.21 -5.57
N GLY A 186 -4.48 0.58 -6.53
CA GLY A 186 -5.37 1.73 -6.44
C GLY A 186 -5.96 2.16 -7.76
N ASN A 187 -6.81 3.16 -7.73
CA ASN A 187 -7.64 3.62 -8.85
C ASN A 187 -7.30 5.04 -9.30
N GLY A 188 -7.80 5.42 -10.47
CA GLY A 188 -7.62 6.77 -11.02
C GLY A 188 -8.39 7.84 -10.24
N GLY A 189 -7.93 9.08 -10.34
CA GLY A 189 -8.69 10.23 -9.86
C GLY A 189 -9.87 10.56 -10.78
N GLY A 190 -10.81 11.36 -10.27
CA GLY A 190 -11.93 11.92 -11.01
C GLY A 190 -11.54 13.17 -11.80
N THR A 191 -12.22 13.44 -12.90
CA THR A 191 -11.99 14.65 -13.69
C THR A 191 -12.62 15.88 -13.03
N GLY A 192 -11.96 17.03 -13.13
CA GLY A 192 -12.58 18.31 -12.82
C GLY A 192 -13.65 18.71 -13.83
N THR A 193 -14.56 19.58 -13.45
CA THR A 193 -15.64 20.07 -14.32
C THR A 193 -15.75 21.58 -14.30
N GLY A 194 -16.39 22.15 -15.34
CA GLY A 194 -16.72 23.58 -15.48
C GLY A 194 -15.61 24.39 -16.14
N GLU A 195 -15.94 25.05 -17.26
CA GLU A 195 -15.11 26.02 -17.97
C GLU A 195 -15.65 27.47 -17.84
N GLY A 196 -16.76 27.64 -17.16
CA GLY A 196 -17.48 28.91 -17.03
C GLY A 196 -17.06 29.73 -15.80
N PRO A 197 -17.91 30.71 -15.41
CA PRO A 197 -17.74 31.48 -14.17
C PRO A 197 -17.65 30.62 -12.92
N THR A 198 -17.07 31.16 -11.88
CA THR A 198 -16.72 30.50 -10.61
C THR A 198 -17.70 29.51 -10.02
N PRO A 199 -19.03 29.71 -10.01
CA PRO A 199 -19.90 28.76 -9.31
C PRO A 199 -20.04 27.37 -9.98
N SER A 200 -19.62 27.24 -11.25
CA SER A 200 -19.68 25.94 -11.94
C SER A 200 -18.39 25.14 -11.94
N ARG A 201 -17.30 25.70 -11.42
CA ARG A 201 -15.98 25.05 -11.41
C ARG A 201 -15.82 24.12 -10.23
N LYS A 202 -15.48 22.86 -10.49
CA LYS A 202 -15.23 21.85 -9.47
C LYS A 202 -13.97 21.05 -9.81
N GLY A 203 -13.09 20.88 -8.82
CA GLY A 203 -11.99 19.93 -8.90
C GLY A 203 -12.52 18.48 -8.80
N GLY A 204 -11.83 17.53 -9.38
CA GLY A 204 -12.11 16.11 -9.22
C GLY A 204 -11.55 15.58 -7.90
N GLY A 205 -12.16 14.54 -7.33
CA GLY A 205 -11.61 13.82 -6.20
C GLY A 205 -10.43 12.95 -6.59
N GLY A 206 -9.51 12.68 -5.68
CA GLY A 206 -8.43 11.70 -5.85
C GLY A 206 -8.96 10.27 -5.83
N GLY A 207 -8.26 9.33 -6.48
CA GLY A 207 -8.60 7.91 -6.41
C GLY A 207 -8.26 7.29 -5.06
N GLY A 208 -8.99 6.27 -4.66
CA GLY A 208 -8.76 5.43 -3.49
C GLY A 208 -8.33 4.01 -3.87
N ALA A 209 -8.18 3.15 -2.87
CA ALA A 209 -7.73 1.77 -3.08
C ALA A 209 -8.76 0.91 -3.84
N ILE A 210 -10.05 1.06 -3.56
CA ILE A 210 -11.11 0.27 -4.18
C ILE A 210 -11.98 1.06 -5.15
N GLU A 211 -11.86 2.39 -5.17
CA GLU A 211 -12.76 3.25 -5.92
C GLU A 211 -12.02 4.40 -6.61
N SER A 212 -12.50 4.77 -7.78
CA SER A 212 -12.03 5.99 -8.48
C SER A 212 -12.62 7.25 -7.87
N GLY A 213 -11.91 8.38 -7.98
CA GLY A 213 -12.50 9.66 -7.60
C GLY A 213 -13.76 9.99 -8.42
N ASN A 214 -14.67 10.77 -7.85
CA ASN A 214 -15.97 11.18 -8.39
C ASN A 214 -17.04 10.06 -8.51
N THR A 215 -16.83 8.87 -7.99
CA THR A 215 -17.82 7.78 -8.10
C THR A 215 -19.09 8.11 -7.31
N ASP A 216 -18.96 8.56 -6.06
CA ASP A 216 -20.08 8.93 -5.19
C ASP A 216 -20.68 10.32 -5.50
N GLY A 217 -20.02 11.06 -6.34
CA GLY A 217 -20.42 12.40 -6.75
C GLY A 217 -19.25 13.24 -7.22
N GLN A 218 -19.55 14.32 -7.92
CA GLN A 218 -18.52 15.24 -8.40
C GLN A 218 -17.71 15.78 -7.22
N SER A 219 -16.39 15.76 -7.35
CA SER A 219 -15.39 16.18 -6.36
C SER A 219 -15.14 15.21 -5.20
N TYR A 220 -15.89 14.13 -5.05
CA TYR A 220 -15.67 13.19 -3.93
C TYR A 220 -14.45 12.32 -4.19
N GLY A 221 -13.66 12.10 -3.12
CA GLY A 221 -12.55 11.16 -3.13
C GLY A 221 -13.02 9.72 -3.16
N GLY A 222 -12.30 8.85 -3.88
CA GLY A 222 -12.60 7.43 -3.94
C GLY A 222 -12.25 6.72 -2.63
N ASP A 223 -13.02 5.71 -2.29
CA ASP A 223 -12.87 4.96 -1.05
C ASP A 223 -11.61 4.09 -1.01
N GLY A 224 -11.03 4.01 0.18
CA GLY A 224 -9.98 3.09 0.58
C GLY A 224 -10.53 1.71 0.92
N ALA A 225 -9.62 0.78 1.18
CA ALA A 225 -9.94 -0.62 1.45
C ALA A 225 -9.88 -0.94 2.95
N PRO A 226 -10.86 -1.72 3.47
CA PRO A 226 -10.80 -2.25 4.83
C PRO A 226 -9.71 -3.31 4.96
N ASN A 227 -9.17 -3.49 6.18
CA ASN A 227 -8.18 -4.51 6.49
C ASN A 227 -8.27 -4.96 7.95
N LEU A 228 -8.25 -6.27 8.15
CA LEU A 228 -8.34 -6.93 9.46
C LEU A 228 -6.99 -7.37 10.03
N ILE A 229 -5.87 -7.03 9.41
CA ILE A 229 -4.53 -7.51 9.80
C ILE A 229 -4.17 -7.17 11.26
N THR A 230 -4.66 -6.04 11.76
CA THR A 230 -4.42 -5.58 13.14
C THR A 230 -5.37 -6.23 14.17
N GLY A 231 -6.30 -7.07 13.71
CA GLY A 231 -7.35 -7.66 14.56
C GLY A 231 -8.61 -6.80 14.66
N SER A 232 -8.60 -5.60 14.10
CA SER A 232 -9.76 -4.70 14.00
C SER A 232 -9.93 -4.27 12.56
N ASP A 233 -11.17 -4.00 12.15
CA ASP A 233 -11.46 -3.51 10.81
C ASP A 233 -11.09 -2.02 10.71
N VAL A 234 -10.06 -1.73 9.90
CA VAL A 234 -9.57 -0.37 9.68
C VAL A 234 -9.43 -0.16 8.17
N SER A 235 -10.01 0.91 7.66
CA SER A 235 -9.85 1.29 6.26
C SER A 235 -8.60 2.15 6.04
N TYR A 236 -7.93 1.93 4.88
CA TYR A 236 -6.71 2.63 4.47
C TYR A 236 -6.79 3.07 3.01
N ALA A 237 -6.00 4.05 2.64
CA ALA A 237 -5.83 4.51 1.27
C ALA A 237 -7.09 5.08 0.63
N GLY A 238 -7.75 6.02 1.33
CA GLY A 238 -8.84 6.86 0.76
C GLY A 238 -8.30 8.06 0.01
N GLY A 239 -8.90 8.42 -1.13
CA GLY A 239 -8.58 9.60 -1.92
C GLY A 239 -9.09 10.90 -1.28
N GLY A 240 -8.44 12.02 -1.53
CA GLY A 240 -8.89 13.35 -1.07
C GLY A 240 -10.04 13.90 -1.91
N GLY A 241 -10.97 14.63 -1.30
CA GLY A 241 -12.01 15.38 -2.01
C GLY A 241 -11.41 16.53 -2.85
N GLY A 242 -12.00 16.88 -3.99
CA GLY A 242 -11.62 18.02 -4.80
C GLY A 242 -12.18 19.34 -4.26
N GLY A 243 -11.65 20.45 -4.73
CA GLY A 243 -12.20 21.78 -4.40
C GLY A 243 -13.52 22.05 -5.10
N GLU A 244 -14.54 22.52 -4.38
CA GLU A 244 -15.80 22.97 -4.96
C GLU A 244 -16.39 24.18 -4.21
N PRO A 245 -17.23 24.98 -4.85
CA PRO A 245 -17.76 26.22 -4.27
C PRO A 245 -18.60 26.03 -3.00
N SER A 246 -19.25 24.87 -2.85
CA SER A 246 -20.08 24.55 -1.69
C SER A 246 -19.25 24.19 -0.44
N GLY A 247 -17.97 23.87 -0.61
CA GLY A 247 -17.11 23.41 0.49
C GLY A 247 -17.44 21.99 0.99
N ALA A 248 -18.23 21.21 0.23
CA ALA A 248 -18.83 19.97 0.70
C ALA A 248 -18.20 18.68 0.13
N ALA A 249 -17.06 18.78 -0.59
CA ALA A 249 -16.43 17.60 -1.15
C ALA A 249 -15.79 16.73 -0.07
N ASN A 250 -16.30 15.52 0.08
CA ASN A 250 -15.80 14.54 1.03
C ASN A 250 -14.59 13.78 0.46
N GLY A 251 -13.64 13.45 1.34
CA GLY A 251 -12.62 12.44 1.09
C GLY A 251 -13.20 11.04 1.25
N GLY A 252 -12.60 10.07 0.56
CA GLY A 252 -12.95 8.66 0.67
C GLY A 252 -12.60 8.08 2.04
N ALA A 253 -13.32 7.04 2.45
CA ALA A 253 -13.04 6.28 3.65
C ALA A 253 -11.58 5.78 3.65
N GLY A 254 -10.97 5.63 4.83
CA GLY A 254 -9.57 5.21 4.92
C GLY A 254 -8.56 6.36 4.89
N GLY A 255 -8.95 7.51 5.43
CA GLY A 255 -8.08 8.64 5.70
C GLY A 255 -7.99 9.69 4.61
N GLY A 256 -8.79 9.58 3.56
CA GLY A 256 -8.95 10.64 2.56
C GLY A 256 -9.47 11.93 3.19
N ALA A 257 -8.89 13.05 2.84
CA ALA A 257 -9.24 14.34 3.43
C ALA A 257 -10.45 14.97 2.74
N ASN A 258 -11.33 15.56 3.53
CA ASN A 258 -12.35 16.47 3.01
C ASN A 258 -11.67 17.72 2.42
N GLN A 259 -12.40 18.43 1.57
CA GLN A 259 -11.96 19.71 1.04
C GLN A 259 -11.35 20.62 2.15
N GLY A 260 -10.21 21.20 1.86
CA GLY A 260 -9.52 22.13 2.76
C GLY A 260 -8.74 21.45 3.90
N GLN A 261 -8.67 20.13 3.94
CA GLN A 261 -7.99 19.38 4.99
C GLN A 261 -6.81 18.55 4.45
N SER A 262 -5.88 18.18 5.32
CA SER A 262 -4.81 17.24 5.01
C SER A 262 -5.25 15.80 5.25
N GLY A 263 -4.69 14.87 4.47
CA GLY A 263 -4.91 13.44 4.62
C GLY A 263 -4.48 12.93 6.00
N SER A 264 -5.19 11.93 6.50
CA SER A 264 -4.90 11.35 7.82
C SER A 264 -3.55 10.64 7.82
N ALA A 265 -2.74 10.89 8.84
CA ALA A 265 -1.45 10.22 9.01
C ALA A 265 -1.63 8.71 9.21
N ASN A 266 -0.65 7.92 8.73
CA ASN A 266 -0.60 6.46 8.86
C ASN A 266 -1.77 5.73 8.20
N THR A 267 -2.37 6.36 7.17
CA THR A 267 -3.44 5.75 6.37
C THR A 267 -3.16 5.76 4.89
N GLY A 268 -2.20 6.57 4.44
CA GLY A 268 -1.96 6.81 3.02
C GLY A 268 -3.04 7.66 2.35
N GLY A 269 -3.83 8.41 3.14
CA GLY A 269 -4.94 9.20 2.62
C GLY A 269 -4.49 10.40 1.78
N GLY A 270 -5.20 10.71 0.68
CA GLY A 270 -4.93 11.87 -0.16
C GLY A 270 -5.36 13.19 0.50
N GLY A 271 -4.68 14.31 0.19
CA GLY A 271 -5.02 15.65 0.64
C GLY A 271 -6.26 16.21 -0.05
N GLY A 272 -7.10 16.96 0.65
CA GLY A 272 -8.31 17.59 0.11
C GLY A 272 -8.00 18.88 -0.65
N GLY A 273 -8.59 19.05 -1.82
CA GLY A 273 -8.48 20.26 -2.65
C GLY A 273 -9.07 21.49 -1.99
N ASN A 274 -8.69 22.65 -2.47
CA ASN A 274 -9.19 23.91 -1.96
C ASN A 274 -10.00 24.68 -3.00
N ASP A 275 -10.83 25.59 -2.52
CA ASP A 275 -11.53 26.58 -3.33
C ASP A 275 -10.81 27.93 -3.38
N GLY A 276 -9.66 28.04 -2.72
CA GLY A 276 -8.78 29.20 -2.65
C GLY A 276 -7.32 28.84 -2.79
N ALA A 277 -6.44 29.79 -2.46
CA ALA A 277 -5.00 29.57 -2.52
C ALA A 277 -4.53 28.48 -1.54
N GLY A 278 -3.56 27.69 -1.97
CA GLY A 278 -2.96 26.64 -1.17
C GLY A 278 -3.52 25.24 -1.48
N GLY A 279 -2.67 24.24 -1.34
CA GLY A 279 -3.00 22.84 -1.36
C GLY A 279 -2.75 22.21 0.00
N ASN A 280 -3.32 21.06 0.27
CA ASN A 280 -3.20 20.34 1.52
C ASN A 280 -2.31 19.10 1.36
N ALA A 281 -1.61 18.71 2.41
CA ALA A 281 -0.73 17.56 2.40
C ALA A 281 -1.52 16.24 2.32
N GLY A 282 -0.93 15.23 1.71
CA GLY A 282 -1.34 13.85 1.89
C GLY A 282 -0.92 13.30 3.25
N GLY A 283 -1.55 12.24 3.71
CA GLY A 283 -1.18 11.52 4.93
C GLY A 283 -0.01 10.56 4.69
N SER A 284 0.80 10.30 5.69
CA SER A 284 1.82 9.26 5.62
C SER A 284 1.21 7.86 5.42
N GLY A 285 1.99 6.97 4.81
CA GLY A 285 1.68 5.55 4.72
C GLY A 285 1.86 4.80 6.04
N ILE A 286 1.70 3.49 5.98
CA ILE A 286 1.91 2.57 7.09
C ILE A 286 2.41 1.23 6.55
N VAL A 287 3.21 0.51 7.35
CA VAL A 287 3.54 -0.89 7.10
C VAL A 287 3.14 -1.71 8.31
N VAL A 288 2.36 -2.77 8.09
CA VAL A 288 1.96 -3.72 9.13
C VAL A 288 2.37 -5.10 8.71
N VAL A 289 3.02 -5.83 9.62
CA VAL A 289 3.46 -7.22 9.40
C VAL A 289 2.90 -8.10 10.50
N ARG A 290 2.18 -9.17 10.10
CA ARG A 290 1.60 -10.16 11.03
C ARG A 290 2.29 -11.51 10.84
N PHE A 291 2.69 -12.13 11.94
CA PHE A 291 3.46 -13.37 11.97
C PHE A 291 3.15 -14.21 13.22
N PRO A 292 3.56 -15.50 13.28
CA PRO A 292 3.28 -16.36 14.42
C PRO A 292 3.79 -15.80 15.75
N GLY A 293 3.00 -15.94 16.79
CA GLY A 293 3.30 -15.38 18.11
C GLY A 293 4.52 -15.97 18.81
N SER A 294 4.91 -17.20 18.44
CA SER A 294 6.13 -17.88 18.92
C SER A 294 7.42 -17.24 18.39
N THR A 295 7.33 -16.45 17.30
CA THR A 295 8.49 -15.80 16.68
C THR A 295 9.03 -14.70 17.60
N GLY A 296 10.34 -14.77 17.92
CA GLY A 296 11.04 -13.68 18.58
C GLY A 296 11.17 -12.51 17.59
N ALA A 297 10.70 -11.32 17.97
CA ALA A 297 10.81 -10.16 17.08
C ALA A 297 10.93 -8.85 17.85
N SER A 298 11.63 -7.89 17.25
CA SER A 298 11.75 -6.51 17.75
C SER A 298 11.62 -5.50 16.62
N VAL A 299 11.25 -4.27 16.96
CA VAL A 299 11.14 -3.13 16.03
C VAL A 299 11.98 -1.97 16.51
N ALA A 300 12.55 -1.23 15.58
CA ALA A 300 13.27 0.02 15.83
C ALA A 300 12.88 1.05 14.75
N PRO A 301 12.83 2.36 15.07
CA PRO A 301 12.87 2.94 16.42
C PRO A 301 11.65 2.56 17.25
N GLY A 302 11.70 2.82 18.57
CA GLY A 302 10.64 2.46 19.53
C GLY A 302 9.31 3.22 19.39
N THR A 303 9.18 4.12 18.42
CA THR A 303 7.89 4.70 17.99
C THR A 303 7.06 3.73 17.14
N ASN A 304 7.70 2.69 16.57
CA ASN A 304 7.03 1.55 15.98
C ASN A 304 6.68 0.54 17.08
N SER A 305 5.70 -0.32 16.85
CA SER A 305 5.17 -1.19 17.92
C SER A 305 5.03 -2.65 17.49
N ILE A 306 5.11 -3.55 18.47
CA ILE A 306 4.68 -4.95 18.32
C ILE A 306 3.61 -5.23 19.37
N ALA A 307 2.48 -5.78 18.92
CA ALA A 307 1.39 -6.23 19.77
C ALA A 307 1.14 -7.72 19.56
N THR A 308 0.71 -8.44 20.61
CA THR A 308 0.20 -9.81 20.50
C THR A 308 -1.32 -9.75 20.39
N LEU A 309 -1.90 -10.37 19.37
CA LEU A 309 -3.34 -10.44 19.20
C LEU A 309 -3.94 -11.50 20.14
N PRO A 310 -5.07 -11.18 20.82
CA PRO A 310 -5.77 -12.16 21.66
C PRO A 310 -6.39 -13.30 20.83
N ALA A 311 -6.73 -14.42 21.49
CA ALA A 311 -7.57 -15.45 20.87
C ALA A 311 -8.95 -14.86 20.46
N PRO A 312 -9.57 -15.30 19.36
CA PRO A 312 -9.23 -16.45 18.51
C PRO A 312 -8.21 -16.14 17.40
N ALA A 313 -7.69 -14.91 17.29
CA ALA A 313 -6.62 -14.56 16.35
C ALA A 313 -5.29 -15.29 16.63
N GLY A 314 -5.30 -16.22 17.60
CA GLY A 314 -4.43 -17.35 17.78
C GLY A 314 -2.96 -17.01 18.02
N GLY A 315 -2.67 -16.08 18.95
CA GLY A 315 -1.27 -15.86 19.37
C GLY A 315 -0.37 -15.30 18.26
N CYS A 316 -0.90 -14.62 17.24
CA CYS A 316 -0.10 -13.89 16.27
C CYS A 316 0.44 -12.59 16.87
N LYS A 317 1.63 -12.19 16.43
CA LYS A 317 2.17 -10.86 16.66
C LYS A 317 1.92 -9.98 15.45
N VAL A 318 1.71 -8.69 15.71
CA VAL A 318 1.56 -7.65 14.70
C VAL A 318 2.57 -6.56 14.97
N ALA A 319 3.50 -6.37 14.03
CA ALA A 319 4.42 -5.24 14.03
C ALA A 319 3.83 -4.11 13.17
N SER A 320 3.70 -2.90 13.73
CA SER A 320 3.16 -1.73 13.05
C SER A 320 4.23 -0.64 12.95
N PHE A 321 4.49 -0.17 11.74
CA PHE A 321 5.46 0.85 11.42
C PHE A 321 4.76 2.10 10.92
N THR A 322 4.79 3.15 11.71
CA THR A 322 4.32 4.50 11.38
C THR A 322 5.46 5.42 10.95
N VAL A 323 6.69 4.99 11.14
CA VAL A 323 7.93 5.62 10.68
C VAL A 323 8.87 4.56 10.12
N THR A 324 9.75 4.98 9.20
CA THR A 324 10.80 4.12 8.65
C THR A 324 11.64 3.49 9.77
N GLY A 325 11.98 2.21 9.61
CA GLY A 325 12.67 1.46 10.65
C GLY A 325 13.11 0.06 10.25
N THR A 326 13.30 -0.79 11.24
CA THR A 326 13.74 -2.18 11.05
C THR A 326 12.86 -3.12 11.87
N LEU A 327 12.40 -4.19 11.22
CA LEU A 327 11.85 -5.38 11.87
C LEU A 327 12.98 -6.39 11.96
N THR A 328 13.34 -6.82 13.17
CA THR A 328 14.29 -7.93 13.38
C THR A 328 13.52 -9.12 13.90
N ILE A 329 13.75 -10.25 13.30
CA ILE A 329 13.07 -11.51 13.55
C ILE A 329 14.10 -12.58 13.89
#